data_906e53e3a12c125923f0492d0126832a
#
_entry.id   906e53e3a12c125923f0492d0126832a
#
_cell.length_a   1.000
_cell.length_b   1.000
_cell.length_c   1.000
_cell.angle_alpha   90.00
_cell.angle_beta   90.00
_cell.angle_gamma   90.00
#
_symmetry.space_group_name_H-M   'P 1'
#
loop_
_entity.id
_entity.type
_entity.pdbx_description
1 polymer ?
#
loop_
_entity_poly.entity_id
_entity_poly.type
_entity_poly.pdbx_seq_one_letter_code
_entity_poly.pdbx_strand_id
1 'polypeptide(L)'
;MYDPQCVFHSYLTLFVPLCLLQRYYGRSLPFGKDSFNIPQVGLLTVEQALADYSVMITGLKQQLGATDCPVIVFGGSYGGMLSVYMRLKYPNVVAGALAASAPILSTAGLGDSRQFFQDVTADFERVAPECSDAVRGAFHQLKELAERQDYKGIQAKFTLCKPPSSAQDIHQLYGLLRNAFTLMAMLDYPYSTHFMGNMPANPVKVACETMLSGSDLLANLRNTAGIVYNSTGVLTCFDLYSLYLECADPTGCGLGFNSLAWDYQACTEVNLCFESNNVTDMFPPMPFTDRDREIYCSKRWAVVPRPDWFKTQFWGDDLSTASNIIFSNGDLDPWANGGVRKSLSSSLIAVNIPEGAHHLDLRGSHDADPVSVITARKTEADIIAQWVKMERRSLKKSL
;
A
#
# COMPACT_ATOMS: atom_id res chain seq x y z
N MET A 1 16.44 17.16 -4.11
CA MET A 1 15.50 16.84 -5.21
C MET A 1 14.14 16.70 -4.55
N TYR A 2 13.22 17.61 -4.79
CA TYR A 2 11.86 17.58 -4.22
C TYR A 2 11.14 16.35 -4.74
N ASP A 3 10.49 15.58 -3.87
CA ASP A 3 9.56 14.54 -4.29
C ASP A 3 8.35 15.24 -4.93
N PRO A 4 8.05 15.03 -6.22
CA PRO A 4 6.93 15.71 -6.89
C PRO A 4 5.55 15.30 -6.34
N GLN A 5 5.49 14.32 -5.42
CA GLN A 5 4.25 13.86 -4.79
C GLN A 5 3.73 14.79 -3.70
N CYS A 6 4.52 15.78 -3.27
CA CYS A 6 4.13 16.73 -2.23
C CYS A 6 3.44 18.00 -2.74
N VAL A 7 3.04 18.06 -4.00
CA VAL A 7 2.36 19.24 -4.55
C VAL A 7 0.85 19.10 -4.39
N PHE A 8 0.32 19.58 -3.27
CA PHE A 8 -1.11 19.78 -3.09
C PHE A 8 -1.54 21.14 -3.65
N HIS A 9 -2.41 21.13 -4.66
CA HIS A 9 -3.17 22.31 -5.03
C HIS A 9 -4.29 22.48 -4.00
N SER A 10 -4.06 23.31 -2.97
CA SER A 10 -5.12 23.64 -2.01
C SER A 10 -5.86 24.90 -2.46
N TYR A 11 -7.18 24.81 -2.49
CA TYR A 11 -8.09 25.97 -2.54
C TYR A 11 -8.04 26.84 -1.26
N LEU A 12 -7.17 26.51 -0.32
CA LEU A 12 -7.01 27.21 0.95
C LEU A 12 -5.79 28.15 0.85
N THR A 13 -6.04 29.43 0.72
CA THR A 13 -5.05 30.50 0.78
C THR A 13 -4.33 30.49 2.14
N LEU A 14 -3.00 30.29 2.16
CA LEU A 14 -2.07 30.20 3.30
C LEU A 14 -1.88 28.80 3.92
N PHE A 15 -1.42 27.88 3.14
CA PHE A 15 -0.93 26.59 3.61
C PHE A 15 0.59 26.50 3.38
N VAL A 16 1.33 25.99 4.36
CA VAL A 16 2.73 25.59 4.19
C VAL A 16 2.74 24.06 4.12
N PRO A 17 2.79 23.45 2.91
CA PRO A 17 2.89 22.00 2.78
C PRO A 17 4.29 21.55 3.22
N LEU A 18 4.35 20.48 4.01
CA LEU A 18 5.57 19.85 4.44
C LEU A 18 5.48 18.35 4.21
N CYS A 19 6.42 17.81 3.42
CA CYS A 19 6.55 16.38 3.23
C CYS A 19 7.58 15.80 4.19
N LEU A 20 7.19 14.77 4.90
CA LEU A 20 8.00 14.12 5.90
C LEU A 20 8.33 12.70 5.46
N LEU A 21 9.61 12.36 5.46
CA LEU A 21 10.08 10.99 5.34
C LEU A 21 10.30 10.40 6.72
N GLN A 22 9.75 9.21 6.93
CA GLN A 22 10.00 8.44 8.14
C GLN A 22 11.48 8.06 8.23
N ARG A 23 12.00 7.98 9.47
CA ARG A 23 13.31 7.36 9.71
C ARG A 23 13.42 6.00 9.02
N TYR A 24 14.59 5.66 8.51
CA TYR A 24 14.97 4.49 7.72
C TYR A 24 14.44 4.45 6.27
N TYR A 25 13.57 5.39 5.88
CA TYR A 25 13.12 5.48 4.49
C TYR A 25 13.86 6.56 3.71
N GLY A 26 14.06 6.30 2.42
CA GLY A 26 14.74 7.23 1.52
C GLY A 26 16.16 7.57 1.99
N ARG A 27 16.40 8.84 2.30
CA ARG A 27 17.67 9.35 2.79
C ARG A 27 17.71 9.53 4.31
N SER A 28 16.64 9.26 5.01
CA SER A 28 16.53 9.46 6.46
C SER A 28 17.11 8.25 7.24
N LEU A 29 18.35 7.90 6.98
CA LEU A 29 19.03 6.76 7.57
C LEU A 29 19.81 7.19 8.84
N PRO A 30 19.35 6.83 10.06
CA PRO A 30 19.93 7.31 11.31
C PRO A 30 21.40 6.89 11.52
N PHE A 31 21.80 5.75 10.97
CA PHE A 31 23.15 5.18 11.05
C PHE A 31 23.80 5.02 9.67
N GLY A 32 23.35 5.79 8.66
CA GLY A 32 23.85 5.67 7.30
C GLY A 32 23.71 4.24 6.78
N LYS A 33 24.79 3.67 6.21
CA LYS A 33 24.82 2.31 5.66
C LYS A 33 24.55 1.20 6.70
N ASP A 34 24.74 1.49 7.98
CA ASP A 34 24.60 0.52 9.06
C ASP A 34 23.19 0.52 9.68
N SER A 35 22.27 1.34 9.14
CA SER A 35 20.91 1.48 9.67
C SER A 35 20.14 0.17 9.77
N PHE A 36 20.36 -0.76 8.83
CA PHE A 36 19.66 -2.05 8.80
C PHE A 36 20.41 -3.19 9.51
N ASN A 37 21.53 -2.90 10.16
CA ASN A 37 22.21 -3.86 11.02
C ASN A 37 21.46 -4.00 12.37
N ILE A 38 21.58 -5.18 12.99
CA ILE A 38 21.10 -5.41 14.37
C ILE A 38 22.23 -4.95 15.32
N PRO A 39 21.94 -4.14 16.36
CA PRO A 39 20.61 -3.72 16.86
C PRO A 39 20.06 -2.40 16.29
N GLN A 40 20.78 -1.71 15.38
CA GLN A 40 20.45 -0.36 14.90
C GLN A 40 19.07 -0.27 14.28
N VAL A 41 18.65 -1.30 13.53
CA VAL A 41 17.30 -1.37 12.92
C VAL A 41 16.18 -1.36 13.95
N GLY A 42 16.45 -1.70 15.21
CA GLY A 42 15.46 -1.72 16.30
C GLY A 42 14.83 -0.36 16.63
N LEU A 43 15.39 0.75 16.14
CA LEU A 43 14.78 2.07 16.26
C LEU A 43 13.77 2.38 15.13
N LEU A 44 13.58 1.47 14.19
CA LEU A 44 12.52 1.55 13.19
C LEU A 44 11.22 1.04 13.81
N THR A 45 10.48 1.94 14.44
CA THR A 45 9.15 1.68 14.99
C THR A 45 8.21 2.83 14.66
N VAL A 46 6.90 2.54 14.62
CA VAL A 46 5.87 3.56 14.39
C VAL A 46 5.88 4.60 15.51
N GLU A 47 6.04 4.19 16.77
CA GLU A 47 6.07 5.13 17.90
C GLU A 47 7.22 6.12 17.79
N GLN A 48 8.40 5.66 17.37
CA GLN A 48 9.56 6.53 17.15
C GLN A 48 9.30 7.52 16.01
N ALA A 49 8.67 7.07 14.92
CA ALA A 49 8.31 7.93 13.80
C ALA A 49 7.30 9.00 14.21
N LEU A 50 6.26 8.63 14.96
CA LEU A 50 5.26 9.59 15.46
C LEU A 50 5.88 10.62 16.41
N ALA A 51 6.81 10.21 17.26
CA ALA A 51 7.55 11.11 18.16
C ALA A 51 8.43 12.08 17.36
N ASP A 52 9.13 11.61 16.33
CA ASP A 52 9.91 12.48 15.43
C ASP A 52 9.03 13.57 14.79
N TYR A 53 7.86 13.17 14.28
CA TYR A 53 6.93 14.11 13.66
C TYR A 53 6.41 15.15 14.67
N SER A 54 6.09 14.74 15.89
CA SER A 54 5.64 15.64 16.96
C SER A 54 6.70 16.67 17.30
N VAL A 55 7.95 16.26 17.51
CA VAL A 55 9.08 17.16 17.81
C VAL A 55 9.33 18.12 16.66
N MET A 56 9.33 17.60 15.43
CA MET A 56 9.60 18.41 14.26
C MET A 56 8.49 19.44 14.00
N ILE A 57 7.21 19.06 14.08
CA ILE A 57 6.08 19.98 13.93
C ILE A 57 6.17 21.11 14.97
N THR A 58 6.44 20.76 16.22
CA THR A 58 6.54 21.75 17.32
C THR A 58 7.70 22.72 17.07
N GLY A 59 8.89 22.21 16.71
CA GLY A 59 10.05 23.03 16.40
C GLY A 59 9.84 23.92 15.17
N LEU A 60 9.21 23.40 14.11
CA LEU A 60 8.91 24.18 12.92
C LEU A 60 7.90 25.30 13.20
N LYS A 61 6.85 25.03 13.98
CA LYS A 61 5.88 26.06 14.41
C LYS A 61 6.56 27.20 15.16
N GLN A 62 7.51 26.89 16.04
CA GLN A 62 8.32 27.91 16.74
C GLN A 62 9.17 28.73 15.76
N GLN A 63 9.91 28.05 14.86
CA GLN A 63 10.78 28.71 13.89
C GLN A 63 10.02 29.65 12.93
N LEU A 64 8.78 29.28 12.57
CA LEU A 64 7.92 30.07 11.68
C LEU A 64 7.07 31.12 12.41
N GLY A 65 7.15 31.23 13.75
CA GLY A 65 6.24 32.09 14.53
C GLY A 65 4.76 31.71 14.39
N ALA A 66 4.50 30.40 14.19
CA ALA A 66 3.19 29.82 13.86
C ALA A 66 2.66 28.90 14.98
N THR A 67 2.99 29.21 16.24
CA THR A 67 2.62 28.39 17.41
C THR A 67 1.12 28.13 17.51
N ASP A 68 0.30 29.12 17.12
CA ASP A 68 -1.16 29.07 17.19
C ASP A 68 -1.82 28.58 15.88
N CYS A 69 -1.02 28.07 14.91
CA CYS A 69 -1.55 27.54 13.67
C CYS A 69 -1.97 26.07 13.83
N PRO A 70 -3.20 25.70 13.42
CA PRO A 70 -3.62 24.31 13.35
C PRO A 70 -2.76 23.51 12.35
N VAL A 71 -2.51 22.26 12.67
CA VAL A 71 -1.80 21.32 11.80
C VAL A 71 -2.75 20.22 11.36
N ILE A 72 -2.82 19.96 10.08
CA ILE A 72 -3.54 18.82 9.49
C ILE A 72 -2.52 17.89 8.88
N VAL A 73 -2.61 16.60 9.19
CA VAL A 73 -1.75 15.57 8.61
C VAL A 73 -2.49 14.82 7.51
N PHE A 74 -1.75 14.49 6.44
CA PHE A 74 -2.26 13.77 5.28
C PHE A 74 -1.36 12.59 5.00
N GLY A 75 -1.92 11.49 4.58
CA GLY A 75 -1.13 10.36 4.12
C GLY A 75 -1.97 9.36 3.34
N GLY A 76 -1.32 8.65 2.42
CA GLY A 76 -1.88 7.52 1.68
C GLY A 76 -1.31 6.20 2.17
N SER A 77 -2.11 5.11 2.14
CA SER A 77 -1.66 3.78 2.49
C SER A 77 -1.07 3.74 3.91
N TYR A 78 0.15 3.25 4.08
CA TYR A 78 0.88 3.30 5.35
C TYR A 78 1.03 4.75 5.89
N GLY A 79 1.24 5.75 5.03
CA GLY A 79 1.23 7.16 5.41
C GLY A 79 -0.14 7.63 5.95
N GLY A 80 -1.22 7.06 5.44
CA GLY A 80 -2.57 7.25 5.97
C GLY A 80 -2.74 6.65 7.36
N MET A 81 -2.19 5.47 7.60
CA MET A 81 -2.15 4.86 8.94
C MET A 81 -1.40 5.77 9.93
N LEU A 82 -0.22 6.27 9.54
CA LEU A 82 0.56 7.22 10.36
C LEU A 82 -0.23 8.50 10.65
N SER A 83 -1.02 9.00 9.69
CA SER A 83 -1.87 10.17 9.88
C SER A 83 -2.96 9.91 10.93
N VAL A 84 -3.61 8.75 10.90
CA VAL A 84 -4.55 8.31 11.96
C VAL A 84 -3.83 8.27 13.30
N TYR A 85 -2.69 7.58 13.37
CA TYR A 85 -1.95 7.36 14.61
C TYR A 85 -1.39 8.66 15.21
N MET A 86 -0.98 9.62 14.37
CA MET A 86 -0.64 10.98 14.82
C MET A 86 -1.82 11.66 15.49
N ARG A 87 -3.02 11.59 14.91
CA ARG A 87 -4.21 12.20 15.51
C ARG A 87 -4.64 11.48 16.80
N LEU A 88 -4.46 10.16 16.90
CA LEU A 88 -4.78 9.37 18.10
C LEU A 88 -3.82 9.68 19.27
N LYS A 89 -2.52 9.75 18.98
CA LYS A 89 -1.46 9.79 20.02
C LYS A 89 -0.99 11.23 20.33
N TYR A 90 -1.11 12.15 19.38
CA TYR A 90 -0.66 13.54 19.52
C TYR A 90 -1.77 14.55 19.16
N PRO A 91 -2.98 14.42 19.78
CA PRO A 91 -4.10 15.33 19.48
C PRO A 91 -3.83 16.79 19.86
N ASN A 92 -2.85 17.02 20.73
CA ASN A 92 -2.35 18.34 21.10
C ASN A 92 -1.46 18.99 20.03
N VAL A 93 -0.94 18.20 19.09
CA VAL A 93 -0.06 18.68 18.00
C VAL A 93 -0.82 18.74 16.67
N VAL A 94 -1.74 17.81 16.44
CA VAL A 94 -2.46 17.62 15.18
C VAL A 94 -3.96 17.86 15.38
N ALA A 95 -4.51 18.87 14.69
CA ALA A 95 -5.92 19.24 14.77
C ALA A 95 -6.86 18.30 13.97
N GLY A 96 -6.34 17.62 12.95
CA GLY A 96 -7.11 16.68 12.14
C GLY A 96 -6.20 15.86 11.21
N ALA A 97 -6.75 14.77 10.67
CA ALA A 97 -6.05 13.85 9.76
C ALA A 97 -6.90 13.48 8.55
N LEU A 98 -6.26 13.36 7.38
CA LEU A 98 -6.80 12.69 6.19
C LEU A 98 -5.99 11.42 5.96
N ALA A 99 -6.66 10.29 6.03
CA ALA A 99 -6.10 8.95 5.88
C ALA A 99 -6.71 8.30 4.63
N ALA A 100 -6.01 8.43 3.50
CA ALA A 100 -6.44 7.86 2.24
C ALA A 100 -5.95 6.42 2.10
N SER A 101 -6.86 5.49 1.77
CA SER A 101 -6.53 4.08 1.57
C SER A 101 -5.70 3.49 2.72
N ALA A 102 -6.08 3.82 3.95
CA ALA A 102 -5.33 3.42 5.15
C ALA A 102 -5.90 2.13 5.76
N PRO A 103 -5.24 0.97 5.59
CA PRO A 103 -5.77 -0.33 5.99
C PRO A 103 -5.54 -0.60 7.49
N ILE A 104 -5.98 0.30 8.36
CA ILE A 104 -5.71 0.27 9.80
C ILE A 104 -6.33 -0.95 10.52
N LEU A 105 -7.37 -1.56 9.95
CA LEU A 105 -8.02 -2.73 10.52
C LEU A 105 -7.30 -4.02 10.13
N SER A 106 -7.08 -4.25 8.84
CA SER A 106 -6.42 -5.47 8.38
C SER A 106 -4.98 -5.58 8.86
N THR A 107 -4.24 -4.46 8.89
CA THR A 107 -2.85 -4.42 9.41
C THR A 107 -2.74 -4.54 10.93
N ALA A 108 -3.85 -4.40 11.64
CA ALA A 108 -3.98 -4.73 13.07
C ALA A 108 -4.39 -6.20 13.31
N GLY A 109 -4.45 -7.02 12.25
CA GLY A 109 -4.88 -8.42 12.33
C GLY A 109 -6.40 -8.59 12.50
N LEU A 110 -7.18 -7.58 12.07
CA LEU A 110 -8.64 -7.62 12.08
C LEU A 110 -9.17 -7.90 10.67
N GLY A 111 -10.20 -8.74 10.57
CA GLY A 111 -10.81 -9.10 9.29
C GLY A 111 -10.35 -10.45 8.73
N ASP A 112 -10.71 -10.71 7.48
CA ASP A 112 -10.40 -11.97 6.77
C ASP A 112 -9.06 -11.86 6.03
N SER A 113 -8.12 -12.76 6.30
CA SER A 113 -6.81 -12.83 5.63
C SER A 113 -6.90 -13.02 4.11
N ARG A 114 -8.02 -13.50 3.59
CA ARG A 114 -8.29 -13.73 2.16
C ARG A 114 -8.86 -12.51 1.45
N GLN A 115 -9.39 -11.52 2.17
CA GLN A 115 -10.13 -10.39 1.60
C GLN A 115 -9.30 -9.62 0.57
N PHE A 116 -8.03 -9.37 0.85
CA PHE A 116 -7.17 -8.59 -0.04
C PHE A 116 -7.08 -9.18 -1.46
N PHE A 117 -6.80 -10.48 -1.59
CA PHE A 117 -6.69 -11.12 -2.92
C PHE A 117 -8.06 -11.39 -3.57
N GLN A 118 -9.14 -11.45 -2.79
CA GLN A 118 -10.52 -11.40 -3.32
C GLN A 118 -10.79 -10.04 -3.97
N ASP A 119 -10.41 -8.94 -3.31
CA ASP A 119 -10.60 -7.60 -3.83
C ASP A 119 -9.76 -7.37 -5.09
N VAL A 120 -8.49 -7.81 -5.11
CA VAL A 120 -7.69 -7.81 -6.34
C VAL A 120 -8.42 -8.55 -7.47
N THR A 121 -8.95 -9.75 -7.20
CA THR A 121 -9.67 -10.55 -8.21
C THR A 121 -10.92 -9.83 -8.70
N ALA A 122 -11.69 -9.22 -7.79
CA ALA A 122 -12.91 -8.50 -8.12
C ALA A 122 -12.68 -7.32 -9.07
N ASP A 123 -11.53 -6.65 -9.00
CA ASP A 123 -11.18 -5.58 -9.92
C ASP A 123 -11.01 -6.09 -11.36
N PHE A 124 -10.40 -7.25 -11.54
CA PHE A 124 -10.28 -7.88 -12.86
C PHE A 124 -11.61 -8.43 -13.36
N GLU A 125 -12.43 -9.06 -12.50
CA GLU A 125 -13.77 -9.55 -12.83
C GLU A 125 -14.73 -8.42 -13.22
N ARG A 126 -14.58 -7.24 -12.64
CA ARG A 126 -15.37 -6.04 -12.99
C ARG A 126 -15.10 -5.58 -14.42
N VAL A 127 -13.89 -5.75 -14.92
CA VAL A 127 -13.55 -5.45 -16.33
C VAL A 127 -14.08 -6.53 -17.26
N ALA A 128 -13.80 -7.80 -16.98
CA ALA A 128 -14.29 -8.96 -17.72
C ALA A 128 -14.18 -10.22 -16.83
N PRO A 129 -15.29 -10.90 -16.53
CA PRO A 129 -15.26 -12.15 -15.75
C PRO A 129 -14.31 -13.20 -16.33
N GLU A 130 -14.23 -13.30 -17.66
CA GLU A 130 -13.33 -14.22 -18.38
C GLU A 130 -11.85 -13.94 -18.10
N CYS A 131 -11.50 -12.72 -17.66
CA CYS A 131 -10.13 -12.34 -17.33
C CYS A 131 -9.61 -13.13 -16.12
N SER A 132 -10.38 -13.18 -15.03
CA SER A 132 -10.02 -13.95 -13.83
C SER A 132 -9.97 -15.46 -14.11
N ASP A 133 -10.87 -15.97 -14.96
CA ASP A 133 -10.86 -17.37 -15.37
C ASP A 133 -9.62 -17.71 -16.21
N ALA A 134 -9.21 -16.82 -17.11
CA ALA A 134 -7.97 -16.98 -17.87
C ALA A 134 -6.72 -16.99 -16.97
N VAL A 135 -6.69 -16.13 -15.93
CA VAL A 135 -5.60 -16.13 -14.94
C VAL A 135 -5.58 -17.44 -14.15
N ARG A 136 -6.72 -17.92 -13.63
CA ARG A 136 -6.82 -19.22 -12.94
C ARG A 136 -6.34 -20.37 -13.84
N GLY A 137 -6.79 -20.38 -15.10
CA GLY A 137 -6.38 -21.37 -16.08
C GLY A 137 -4.88 -21.36 -16.38
N ALA A 138 -4.27 -20.17 -16.46
CA ALA A 138 -2.84 -20.03 -16.66
C ALA A 138 -2.03 -20.55 -15.45
N PHE A 139 -2.43 -20.20 -14.22
CA PHE A 139 -1.79 -20.75 -13.02
C PHE A 139 -1.97 -22.26 -12.89
N HIS A 140 -3.11 -22.82 -13.31
CA HIS A 140 -3.32 -24.26 -13.35
C HIS A 140 -2.35 -24.93 -14.32
N GLN A 141 -2.20 -24.42 -15.55
CA GLN A 141 -1.22 -24.95 -16.52
C GLN A 141 0.22 -24.83 -16.01
N LEU A 142 0.58 -23.72 -15.36
CA LEU A 142 1.90 -23.56 -14.75
C LEU A 142 2.14 -24.61 -13.65
N LYS A 143 1.13 -24.86 -12.80
CA LYS A 143 1.17 -25.90 -11.78
C LYS A 143 1.41 -27.30 -12.39
N GLU A 144 0.69 -27.63 -13.46
CA GLU A 144 0.88 -28.91 -14.16
C GLU A 144 2.30 -29.10 -14.71
N LEU A 145 2.90 -28.03 -15.28
CA LEU A 145 4.30 -28.06 -15.72
C LEU A 145 5.26 -28.25 -14.55
N ALA A 146 5.01 -27.58 -13.43
CA ALA A 146 5.83 -27.68 -12.22
C ALA A 146 5.76 -29.11 -11.62
N GLU A 147 4.57 -29.72 -11.54
CA GLU A 147 4.35 -31.09 -11.05
C GLU A 147 5.05 -32.13 -11.91
N ARG A 148 5.12 -31.92 -13.22
CA ARG A 148 5.89 -32.74 -14.17
C ARG A 148 7.39 -32.43 -14.17
N GLN A 149 7.83 -31.43 -13.38
CA GLN A 149 9.21 -30.91 -13.34
C GLN A 149 9.72 -30.42 -14.72
N ASP A 150 8.81 -29.97 -15.59
CA ASP A 150 9.20 -29.41 -16.89
C ASP A 150 9.74 -27.97 -16.73
N TYR A 151 10.83 -27.84 -16.02
CA TYR A 151 11.46 -26.56 -15.72
C TYR A 151 12.00 -25.84 -16.97
N LYS A 152 12.38 -26.60 -18.01
CA LYS A 152 12.78 -26.04 -19.31
C LYS A 152 11.57 -25.46 -20.05
N GLY A 153 10.43 -26.16 -20.02
CA GLY A 153 9.18 -25.70 -20.58
C GLY A 153 8.72 -24.40 -19.87
N ILE A 154 8.79 -24.35 -18.54
CA ILE A 154 8.49 -23.14 -17.75
C ILE A 154 9.43 -22.00 -18.15
N GLN A 155 10.75 -22.25 -18.23
CA GLN A 155 11.71 -21.23 -18.66
C GLN A 155 11.35 -20.65 -20.04
N ALA A 156 11.06 -21.51 -20.99
CA ALA A 156 10.71 -21.09 -22.34
C ALA A 156 9.41 -20.27 -22.39
N LYS A 157 8.35 -20.75 -21.70
CA LYS A 157 7.05 -20.07 -21.66
C LYS A 157 7.11 -18.70 -21.00
N PHE A 158 7.84 -18.58 -19.89
CA PHE A 158 7.97 -17.33 -19.15
C PHE A 158 9.20 -16.50 -19.53
N THR A 159 9.99 -16.96 -20.48
CA THR A 159 11.25 -16.29 -20.90
C THR A 159 12.14 -15.98 -19.69
N LEU A 160 12.33 -16.97 -18.79
CA LEU A 160 13.16 -16.80 -17.61
C LEU A 160 14.65 -16.81 -17.98
N CYS A 161 15.46 -16.02 -17.30
CA CYS A 161 16.90 -15.99 -17.51
C CYS A 161 17.58 -17.32 -17.18
N LYS A 162 17.01 -18.06 -16.22
CA LYS A 162 17.43 -19.42 -15.84
C LYS A 162 16.20 -20.30 -15.63
N PRO A 163 16.28 -21.61 -15.92
CA PRO A 163 15.20 -22.51 -15.59
C PRO A 163 15.03 -22.60 -14.07
N PRO A 164 13.79 -22.73 -13.54
CA PRO A 164 13.57 -23.15 -12.17
C PRO A 164 14.30 -24.46 -11.87
N SER A 165 14.68 -24.68 -10.64
CA SER A 165 15.41 -25.88 -10.20
C SER A 165 14.79 -26.53 -8.96
N SER A 166 13.82 -25.87 -8.35
CA SER A 166 13.22 -26.27 -7.09
C SER A 166 11.76 -25.82 -6.97
N ALA A 167 11.03 -26.38 -6.01
CA ALA A 167 9.70 -25.89 -5.63
C ALA A 167 9.74 -24.44 -5.14
N GLN A 168 10.86 -24.01 -4.52
CA GLN A 168 11.05 -22.63 -4.08
C GLN A 168 11.10 -21.67 -5.28
N ASP A 169 11.75 -22.03 -6.39
CA ASP A 169 11.76 -21.20 -7.60
C ASP A 169 10.37 -21.07 -8.21
N ILE A 170 9.56 -22.13 -8.13
CA ILE A 170 8.16 -22.10 -8.58
C ILE A 170 7.32 -21.18 -7.66
N HIS A 171 7.51 -21.28 -6.35
CA HIS A 171 6.86 -20.39 -5.39
C HIS A 171 7.24 -18.92 -5.64
N GLN A 172 8.52 -18.66 -5.90
CA GLN A 172 9.03 -17.34 -6.27
C GLN A 172 8.37 -16.82 -7.57
N LEU A 173 8.20 -17.67 -8.58
CA LEU A 173 7.49 -17.33 -9.81
C LEU A 173 6.01 -16.99 -9.54
N TYR A 174 5.32 -17.77 -8.71
CA TYR A 174 3.94 -17.45 -8.29
C TYR A 174 3.87 -16.10 -7.59
N GLY A 175 4.78 -15.81 -6.67
CA GLY A 175 4.87 -14.54 -5.98
C GLY A 175 5.06 -13.36 -6.93
N LEU A 176 6.02 -13.48 -7.86
CA LEU A 176 6.26 -12.48 -8.90
C LEU A 176 5.02 -12.22 -9.75
N LEU A 177 4.36 -13.27 -10.24
CA LEU A 177 3.17 -13.13 -11.06
C LEU A 177 2.01 -12.51 -10.28
N ARG A 178 1.71 -13.00 -9.07
CA ARG A 178 0.65 -12.44 -8.20
C ARG A 178 0.89 -10.97 -7.88
N ASN A 179 2.14 -10.60 -7.57
CA ASN A 179 2.51 -9.21 -7.29
C ASN A 179 2.25 -8.28 -8.48
N ALA A 180 2.43 -8.75 -9.72
CA ALA A 180 2.12 -7.94 -10.90
C ALA A 180 0.63 -7.54 -10.95
N PHE A 181 -0.28 -8.49 -10.71
CA PHE A 181 -1.73 -8.22 -10.65
C PHE A 181 -2.08 -7.32 -9.47
N THR A 182 -1.47 -7.54 -8.30
CA THR A 182 -1.64 -6.68 -7.12
C THR A 182 -1.29 -5.23 -7.42
N LEU A 183 -0.14 -4.98 -8.03
CA LEU A 183 0.30 -3.63 -8.39
C LEU A 183 -0.62 -2.98 -9.42
N MET A 184 -1.09 -3.74 -10.43
CA MET A 184 -2.03 -3.22 -11.43
C MET A 184 -3.38 -2.84 -10.82
N ALA A 185 -3.91 -3.65 -9.89
CA ALA A 185 -5.14 -3.32 -9.17
C ALA A 185 -4.97 -2.06 -8.29
N MET A 186 -3.89 -2.01 -7.49
CA MET A 186 -3.61 -0.84 -6.66
C MET A 186 -3.48 0.45 -7.47
N LEU A 187 -2.82 0.39 -8.63
CA LEU A 187 -2.49 1.55 -9.45
C LEU A 187 -3.42 1.69 -10.66
N ASP A 188 -4.67 1.21 -10.58
CA ASP A 188 -5.67 1.30 -11.66
C ASP A 188 -6.15 2.75 -11.86
N TYR A 189 -5.20 3.65 -12.10
CA TYR A 189 -5.45 5.06 -12.33
C TYR A 189 -5.91 5.30 -13.79
N PRO A 190 -6.76 6.31 -14.03
CA PRO A 190 -7.25 6.63 -15.38
C PRO A 190 -6.18 7.30 -16.26
N TYR A 191 -4.96 7.42 -15.78
CA TYR A 191 -3.79 7.97 -16.48
C TYR A 191 -2.53 7.20 -16.15
N SER A 192 -1.52 7.28 -17.02
CA SER A 192 -0.22 6.64 -16.78
C SER A 192 0.50 7.23 -15.57
N THR A 193 1.22 6.40 -14.82
CA THR A 193 1.97 6.83 -13.63
C THR A 193 3.34 6.18 -13.56
N HIS A 194 4.28 6.87 -12.90
CA HIS A 194 5.60 6.34 -12.54
C HIS A 194 5.69 6.02 -11.03
N PHE A 195 4.58 6.04 -10.33
CA PHE A 195 4.52 5.70 -8.91
C PHE A 195 4.55 4.17 -8.73
N MET A 196 5.47 3.66 -7.91
CA MET A 196 5.73 2.22 -7.68
C MET A 196 6.05 1.41 -8.95
N GLY A 197 6.35 2.06 -10.06
CA GLY A 197 6.63 1.46 -11.36
C GLY A 197 6.02 2.27 -12.50
N ASN A 198 6.37 1.92 -13.74
CA ASN A 198 5.75 2.53 -14.91
C ASN A 198 4.47 1.76 -15.24
N MET A 199 3.31 2.39 -14.98
CA MET A 199 2.01 1.80 -15.29
C MET A 199 1.32 2.56 -16.42
N PRO A 200 0.68 1.87 -17.36
CA PRO A 200 -0.21 2.51 -18.32
C PRO A 200 -1.46 3.08 -17.63
N ALA A 201 -2.26 3.87 -18.34
CA ALA A 201 -3.59 4.22 -17.88
C ALA A 201 -4.48 2.95 -17.81
N ASN A 202 -5.32 2.84 -16.78
CA ASN A 202 -6.23 1.72 -16.56
C ASN A 202 -5.53 0.35 -16.70
N PRO A 203 -4.49 0.08 -15.90
CA PRO A 203 -3.66 -1.12 -16.07
C PRO A 203 -4.42 -2.43 -15.90
N VAL A 204 -5.51 -2.48 -15.12
CA VAL A 204 -6.37 -3.67 -15.00
C VAL A 204 -7.04 -3.99 -16.33
N LYS A 205 -7.55 -2.97 -17.04
CA LYS A 205 -8.12 -3.14 -18.37
C LYS A 205 -7.07 -3.65 -19.36
N VAL A 206 -5.89 -3.03 -19.39
CA VAL A 206 -4.77 -3.44 -20.27
C VAL A 206 -4.34 -4.88 -19.98
N ALA A 207 -4.34 -5.27 -18.70
CA ALA A 207 -4.02 -6.62 -18.28
C ALA A 207 -5.06 -7.64 -18.79
N CYS A 208 -6.37 -7.34 -18.66
CA CYS A 208 -7.42 -8.22 -19.16
C CYS A 208 -7.40 -8.34 -20.69
N GLU A 209 -7.18 -7.25 -21.41
CA GLU A 209 -6.99 -7.28 -22.86
C GLU A 209 -5.80 -8.18 -23.26
N THR A 210 -4.71 -8.13 -22.49
CA THR A 210 -3.52 -8.95 -22.70
C THR A 210 -3.79 -10.41 -22.36
N MET A 211 -4.45 -10.71 -21.23
CA MET A 211 -4.81 -12.06 -20.82
C MET A 211 -5.75 -12.75 -21.82
N LEU A 212 -6.60 -12.01 -22.49
CA LEU A 212 -7.61 -12.54 -23.43
C LEU A 212 -7.16 -12.45 -24.91
N SER A 213 -5.93 -12.01 -25.18
CA SER A 213 -5.44 -11.72 -26.55
C SER A 213 -5.19 -12.98 -27.41
N GLY A 214 -5.18 -14.18 -26.84
CA GLY A 214 -4.87 -15.41 -27.58
C GLY A 214 -5.15 -16.67 -26.78
N SER A 215 -4.84 -17.83 -27.36
CA SER A 215 -5.10 -19.15 -26.76
C SER A 215 -3.97 -19.68 -25.87
N ASP A 216 -2.76 -19.11 -25.92
CA ASP A 216 -1.63 -19.52 -25.07
C ASP A 216 -1.67 -18.76 -23.74
N LEU A 217 -2.39 -19.33 -22.76
CA LEU A 217 -2.59 -18.70 -21.46
C LEU A 217 -1.28 -18.40 -20.70
N LEU A 218 -0.24 -19.25 -20.86
CA LEU A 218 1.05 -19.02 -20.19
C LEU A 218 1.80 -17.85 -20.83
N ALA A 219 1.74 -17.71 -22.16
CA ALA A 219 2.32 -16.56 -22.85
C ALA A 219 1.56 -15.26 -22.48
N ASN A 220 0.23 -15.34 -22.39
CA ASN A 220 -0.58 -14.20 -21.98
C ASN A 220 -0.27 -13.79 -20.54
N LEU A 221 -0.17 -14.72 -19.60
CA LEU A 221 0.20 -14.48 -18.20
C LEU A 221 1.59 -13.80 -18.09
N ARG A 222 2.59 -14.30 -18.84
CA ARG A 222 3.91 -13.69 -18.93
C ARG A 222 3.82 -12.25 -19.46
N ASN A 223 3.09 -12.03 -20.54
CA ASN A 223 2.94 -10.71 -21.17
C ASN A 223 2.25 -9.72 -20.23
N THR A 224 1.24 -10.18 -19.49
CA THR A 224 0.53 -9.40 -18.47
C THR A 224 1.47 -9.00 -17.33
N ALA A 225 2.27 -9.93 -16.80
CA ALA A 225 3.31 -9.58 -15.83
C ALA A 225 4.36 -8.60 -16.40
N GLY A 226 4.60 -8.67 -17.70
CA GLY A 226 5.47 -7.74 -18.44
C GLY A 226 5.01 -6.29 -18.40
N ILE A 227 3.72 -6.01 -18.24
CA ILE A 227 3.20 -4.65 -18.07
C ILE A 227 3.89 -3.95 -16.88
N VAL A 228 4.13 -4.71 -15.80
CA VAL A 228 4.80 -4.23 -14.60
C VAL A 228 6.32 -4.30 -14.72
N TYR A 229 6.85 -5.49 -15.02
CA TYR A 229 8.29 -5.76 -14.92
C TYR A 229 9.09 -5.43 -16.18
N ASN A 230 8.43 -5.29 -17.31
CA ASN A 230 9.07 -4.97 -18.59
C ASN A 230 8.34 -3.86 -19.35
N SER A 231 7.86 -2.85 -18.63
CA SER A 231 7.08 -1.71 -19.18
C SER A 231 7.80 -0.97 -20.31
N THR A 232 9.13 -1.01 -20.34
CA THR A 232 9.95 -0.37 -21.38
C THR A 232 10.30 -1.31 -22.54
N GLY A 233 10.00 -2.61 -22.40
CA GLY A 233 10.30 -3.63 -23.43
C GLY A 233 11.78 -3.99 -23.56
N VAL A 234 12.65 -3.54 -22.66
CA VAL A 234 14.10 -3.74 -22.76
C VAL A 234 14.60 -5.05 -22.16
N LEU A 235 13.81 -5.70 -21.30
CA LEU A 235 14.21 -6.97 -20.71
C LEU A 235 14.11 -8.09 -21.75
N THR A 236 15.20 -8.79 -21.94
CA THR A 236 15.28 -9.96 -22.82
C THR A 236 14.90 -11.27 -22.11
N CYS A 237 14.97 -11.28 -20.78
CA CYS A 237 14.51 -12.38 -19.93
C CYS A 237 14.12 -11.86 -18.54
N PHE A 238 13.30 -12.63 -17.81
CA PHE A 238 12.90 -12.34 -16.44
C PHE A 238 13.81 -13.07 -15.46
N ASP A 239 14.49 -12.32 -14.59
CA ASP A 239 15.21 -12.89 -13.45
C ASP A 239 14.31 -12.84 -12.20
N LEU A 240 13.90 -14.02 -11.72
CA LEU A 240 12.90 -14.14 -10.65
C LEU A 240 13.29 -13.40 -9.37
N TYR A 241 14.56 -13.47 -8.99
CA TYR A 241 15.06 -12.95 -7.71
C TYR A 241 15.52 -11.49 -7.78
N SER A 242 15.71 -10.94 -8.98
CA SER A 242 15.99 -9.51 -9.15
C SER A 242 14.72 -8.66 -9.32
N LEU A 243 13.64 -9.26 -9.84
CA LEU A 243 12.37 -8.56 -10.11
C LEU A 243 11.37 -8.62 -8.95
N TYR A 244 11.47 -9.64 -8.13
CA TYR A 244 10.61 -9.82 -6.96
C TYR A 244 11.42 -10.41 -5.80
N LEU A 245 11.30 -9.81 -4.61
CA LEU A 245 11.92 -10.31 -3.38
C LEU A 245 10.81 -10.75 -2.43
N GLU A 246 10.85 -12.02 -2.03
CA GLU A 246 10.01 -12.53 -0.95
C GLU A 246 10.34 -11.81 0.36
N CYS A 247 9.31 -11.44 1.10
CA CYS A 247 9.41 -10.70 2.35
C CYS A 247 8.20 -11.01 3.25
N ALA A 248 8.13 -10.39 4.43
CA ALA A 248 7.01 -10.57 5.36
C ALA A 248 5.69 -9.89 4.92
N ASP A 249 5.65 -9.38 3.71
CA ASP A 249 4.45 -8.83 3.07
C ASP A 249 4.13 -9.61 1.78
N PRO A 250 3.14 -10.50 1.77
CA PRO A 250 2.75 -11.25 0.58
C PRO A 250 2.13 -10.39 -0.54
N THR A 251 1.83 -9.11 -0.27
CA THR A 251 1.41 -8.15 -1.29
C THR A 251 2.58 -7.48 -2.01
N GLY A 252 3.81 -7.63 -1.48
CA GLY A 252 5.07 -7.19 -2.07
C GLY A 252 5.75 -6.04 -1.33
N CYS A 253 7.02 -6.22 -0.99
CA CYS A 253 7.83 -5.18 -0.34
C CYS A 253 8.51 -4.20 -1.30
N GLY A 254 8.42 -4.42 -2.61
CA GLY A 254 9.22 -3.69 -3.59
C GLY A 254 10.70 -4.10 -3.57
N LEU A 255 11.55 -3.24 -4.11
CA LEU A 255 13.00 -3.45 -4.26
C LEU A 255 13.80 -2.33 -3.59
N GLY A 256 15.07 -2.60 -3.28
CA GLY A 256 16.00 -1.60 -2.73
C GLY A 256 15.90 -1.41 -1.21
N PHE A 257 16.49 -0.32 -0.70
CA PHE A 257 16.60 -0.10 0.75
C PHE A 257 15.26 0.10 1.46
N ASN A 258 14.28 0.72 0.81
CA ASN A 258 12.96 0.90 1.40
C ASN A 258 12.26 -0.44 1.65
N SER A 259 12.51 -1.45 0.81
CA SER A 259 11.96 -2.79 1.03
C SER A 259 12.49 -3.45 2.29
N LEU A 260 13.75 -3.17 2.67
CA LEU A 260 14.32 -3.66 3.93
C LEU A 260 13.62 -3.05 5.15
N ALA A 261 13.32 -1.74 5.09
CA ALA A 261 12.58 -1.07 6.15
C ALA A 261 11.16 -1.65 6.29
N TRP A 262 10.47 -1.83 5.17
CA TRP A 262 9.12 -2.38 5.16
C TRP A 262 9.07 -3.83 5.65
N ASP A 263 10.00 -4.68 5.18
CA ASP A 263 10.13 -6.06 5.64
C ASP A 263 10.37 -6.16 7.15
N TYR A 264 11.22 -5.28 7.71
CA TYR A 264 11.43 -5.23 9.16
C TYR A 264 10.17 -4.82 9.91
N GLN A 265 9.42 -3.80 9.45
CA GLN A 265 8.16 -3.39 10.07
C GLN A 265 7.08 -4.47 9.95
N ALA A 266 6.98 -5.15 8.81
CA ALA A 266 6.10 -6.31 8.63
C ALA A 266 6.47 -7.47 9.58
N CYS A 267 7.75 -7.58 9.96
CA CYS A 267 8.22 -8.54 10.93
C CYS A 267 8.05 -8.14 12.39
N THR A 268 7.79 -6.87 12.71
CA THR A 268 7.75 -6.38 14.09
C THR A 268 6.39 -5.83 14.50
N GLU A 269 5.73 -5.06 13.63
CA GLU A 269 4.58 -4.24 14.02
C GLU A 269 3.36 -4.46 13.12
N VAL A 270 3.56 -4.45 11.79
CA VAL A 270 2.47 -4.49 10.80
C VAL A 270 2.07 -5.93 10.54
N ASN A 271 0.82 -6.30 10.79
CA ASN A 271 0.34 -7.62 10.44
C ASN A 271 -0.14 -7.62 8.96
N LEU A 272 0.54 -8.41 8.13
CA LEU A 272 0.27 -8.56 6.69
C LEU A 272 0.06 -10.05 6.34
N CYS A 273 -0.51 -10.83 7.26
CA CYS A 273 -0.80 -12.24 7.02
C CYS A 273 -2.00 -12.40 6.08
N PHE A 274 -1.77 -12.12 4.80
CA PHE A 274 -2.75 -12.30 3.73
C PHE A 274 -2.44 -13.55 2.91
N GLU A 275 -3.48 -14.23 2.45
CA GLU A 275 -3.35 -15.46 1.69
C GLU A 275 -4.24 -15.49 0.45
N SER A 276 -3.76 -16.16 -0.61
CA SER A 276 -4.56 -16.56 -1.75
C SER A 276 -4.86 -18.06 -1.72
N ASN A 277 -5.99 -18.51 -2.31
CA ASN A 277 -6.48 -19.88 -2.13
C ASN A 277 -7.05 -20.54 -3.38
N ASN A 278 -7.14 -19.83 -4.50
CA ASN A 278 -7.71 -20.31 -5.79
C ASN A 278 -9.21 -20.71 -5.71
N VAL A 279 -9.91 -20.29 -4.68
CA VAL A 279 -11.35 -20.54 -4.53
C VAL A 279 -12.12 -19.22 -4.56
N THR A 280 -11.68 -18.27 -3.72
CA THR A 280 -12.28 -16.94 -3.59
C THR A 280 -11.50 -15.89 -4.37
N ASP A 281 -10.37 -16.27 -4.95
CA ASP A 281 -9.49 -15.43 -5.76
C ASP A 281 -8.97 -16.19 -7.00
N MET A 282 -8.27 -15.51 -7.87
CA MET A 282 -7.75 -16.06 -9.14
C MET A 282 -6.32 -16.59 -9.04
N PHE A 283 -5.71 -16.63 -7.86
CA PHE A 283 -4.30 -16.96 -7.65
C PHE A 283 -4.13 -18.38 -7.09
N PRO A 284 -2.96 -18.99 -7.22
CA PRO A 284 -2.69 -20.28 -6.58
C PRO A 284 -2.76 -20.18 -5.05
N PRO A 285 -2.99 -21.28 -4.34
CA PRO A 285 -2.89 -21.32 -2.90
C PRO A 285 -1.48 -20.91 -2.43
N MET A 286 -1.40 -19.79 -1.75
CA MET A 286 -0.17 -19.26 -1.15
C MET A 286 -0.50 -18.75 0.24
N PRO A 287 -0.55 -19.64 1.24
CA PRO A 287 -0.82 -19.28 2.62
C PRO A 287 0.36 -18.47 3.19
N PHE A 288 0.04 -17.48 4.00
CA PHE A 288 1.03 -16.75 4.82
C PHE A 288 0.41 -16.48 6.19
N THR A 289 0.56 -17.44 7.07
CA THR A 289 0.00 -17.43 8.42
C THR A 289 0.91 -16.69 9.41
N ASP A 290 0.40 -16.37 10.62
CA ASP A 290 1.23 -15.84 11.70
C ASP A 290 2.43 -16.75 12.02
N ARG A 291 2.25 -18.08 11.86
CA ARG A 291 3.36 -19.04 12.05
C ARG A 291 4.42 -18.93 10.95
N ASP A 292 4.01 -18.78 9.70
CA ASP A 292 4.95 -18.59 8.58
C ASP A 292 5.72 -17.28 8.74
N ARG A 293 5.01 -16.20 9.11
CA ARG A 293 5.59 -14.90 9.45
C ARG A 293 6.62 -15.01 10.57
N GLU A 294 6.30 -15.70 11.66
CA GLU A 294 7.22 -15.93 12.80
C GLU A 294 8.49 -16.64 12.35
N ILE A 295 8.37 -17.72 11.57
CA ILE A 295 9.50 -18.48 11.04
C ILE A 295 10.38 -17.61 10.15
N TYR A 296 9.78 -16.88 9.21
CA TYR A 296 10.49 -15.97 8.31
C TYR A 296 11.23 -14.87 9.08
N CYS A 297 10.54 -14.18 9.96
CA CYS A 297 11.06 -13.02 10.70
C CYS A 297 12.15 -13.39 11.70
N SER A 298 12.01 -14.54 12.35
CA SER A 298 13.06 -15.09 13.22
C SER A 298 14.34 -15.40 12.46
N LYS A 299 14.21 -15.99 11.27
CA LYS A 299 15.35 -16.31 10.41
C LYS A 299 15.98 -15.06 9.78
N ARG A 300 15.15 -14.11 9.34
CA ARG A 300 15.59 -12.93 8.59
C ARG A 300 16.18 -11.84 9.48
N TRP A 301 15.53 -11.55 10.60
CA TRP A 301 15.80 -10.40 11.46
C TRP A 301 16.11 -10.77 12.92
N ALA A 302 16.06 -12.05 13.29
CA ALA A 302 16.17 -12.52 14.66
C ALA A 302 15.13 -11.86 15.62
N VAL A 303 13.92 -11.61 15.12
CA VAL A 303 12.81 -11.00 15.86
C VAL A 303 11.61 -11.94 15.91
N VAL A 304 10.76 -11.75 16.90
CA VAL A 304 9.45 -12.40 17.01
C VAL A 304 8.39 -11.32 16.75
N PRO A 305 7.50 -11.52 15.77
CA PRO A 305 6.41 -10.59 15.50
C PRO A 305 5.49 -10.38 16.71
N ARG A 306 4.91 -9.20 16.82
CA ARG A 306 3.91 -8.86 17.86
C ARG A 306 2.54 -8.73 17.16
N PRO A 307 1.77 -9.82 16.99
CA PRO A 307 0.57 -9.84 16.15
C PRO A 307 -0.50 -8.84 16.61
N ASP A 308 -0.66 -8.63 17.93
CA ASP A 308 -1.66 -7.71 18.48
C ASP A 308 -1.13 -6.28 18.74
N TRP A 309 0.07 -5.95 18.25
CA TRP A 309 0.70 -4.69 18.62
C TRP A 309 -0.10 -3.47 18.15
N PHE A 310 -0.49 -3.41 16.89
CA PHE A 310 -1.27 -2.30 16.36
C PHE A 310 -2.66 -2.23 16.97
N LYS A 311 -3.30 -3.38 17.19
CA LYS A 311 -4.59 -3.47 17.85
C LYS A 311 -4.54 -2.90 19.28
N THR A 312 -3.49 -3.24 20.04
CA THR A 312 -3.30 -2.76 21.42
C THR A 312 -2.85 -1.29 21.44
N GLN A 313 -1.86 -0.93 20.61
CA GLN A 313 -1.24 0.39 20.64
C GLN A 313 -2.14 1.47 20.03
N PHE A 314 -2.88 1.15 18.98
CA PHE A 314 -3.69 2.10 18.21
C PHE A 314 -5.19 1.80 18.25
N TRP A 315 -5.63 1.06 19.26
CA TRP A 315 -7.01 0.82 19.67
C TRP A 315 -7.84 -0.08 18.75
N GLY A 316 -7.24 -0.65 17.71
CA GLY A 316 -7.91 -1.60 16.80
C GLY A 316 -9.11 -0.97 16.10
N ASP A 317 -10.28 -1.53 16.32
CA ASP A 317 -11.57 -1.06 15.77
C ASP A 317 -12.36 -0.14 16.72
N ASP A 318 -11.90 0.03 17.98
CA ASP A 318 -12.53 0.96 18.93
C ASP A 318 -11.92 2.37 18.84
N LEU A 319 -12.42 3.15 17.91
CA LEU A 319 -12.04 4.55 17.73
C LEU A 319 -13.03 5.53 18.39
N SER A 320 -13.83 5.07 19.36
CA SER A 320 -14.94 5.85 19.96
C SER A 320 -14.50 7.16 20.62
N THR A 321 -13.25 7.24 21.10
CA THR A 321 -12.68 8.46 21.73
C THR A 321 -11.89 9.33 20.75
N ALA A 322 -11.73 8.90 19.50
CA ALA A 322 -11.06 9.68 18.46
C ALA A 322 -11.95 10.78 17.87
N SER A 323 -11.34 11.73 17.18
CA SER A 323 -12.04 12.81 16.49
C SER A 323 -11.21 13.39 15.35
N ASN A 324 -11.88 14.06 14.41
CA ASN A 324 -11.27 14.79 13.30
C ASN A 324 -10.37 13.91 12.42
N ILE A 325 -10.91 12.78 11.95
CA ILE A 325 -10.26 11.91 10.98
C ILE A 325 -11.20 11.70 9.79
N ILE A 326 -10.67 11.89 8.59
CA ILE A 326 -11.30 11.46 7.33
C ILE A 326 -10.60 10.18 6.91
N PHE A 327 -11.40 9.15 6.62
CA PHE A 327 -10.97 7.89 6.02
C PHE A 327 -11.47 7.87 4.58
N SER A 328 -10.62 8.13 3.59
CA SER A 328 -11.00 8.01 2.19
C SER A 328 -10.56 6.66 1.63
N ASN A 329 -11.43 6.02 0.85
CA ASN A 329 -11.17 4.71 0.27
C ASN A 329 -11.79 4.62 -1.12
N GLY A 330 -11.02 4.19 -2.10
CA GLY A 330 -11.49 3.91 -3.45
C GLY A 330 -12.15 2.54 -3.55
N ASP A 331 -13.20 2.40 -4.37
CA ASP A 331 -13.86 1.10 -4.59
C ASP A 331 -13.10 0.20 -5.57
N LEU A 332 -12.04 0.74 -6.23
CA LEU A 332 -11.10 0.00 -7.06
C LEU A 332 -9.77 -0.27 -6.31
N ASP A 333 -9.74 -0.06 -5.01
CA ASP A 333 -8.55 -0.24 -4.19
C ASP A 333 -8.65 -1.53 -3.40
N PRO A 334 -7.77 -2.52 -3.61
CA PRO A 334 -7.79 -3.78 -2.85
C PRO A 334 -7.61 -3.61 -1.33
N TRP A 335 -7.05 -2.47 -0.90
CA TRP A 335 -6.87 -2.15 0.51
C TRP A 335 -8.12 -1.59 1.19
N ALA A 336 -9.13 -1.18 0.42
CA ALA A 336 -10.29 -0.45 0.94
C ALA A 336 -11.01 -1.19 2.08
N ASN A 337 -11.20 -2.51 1.94
CA ASN A 337 -11.88 -3.33 2.96
C ASN A 337 -11.03 -3.59 4.21
N GLY A 338 -9.72 -3.28 4.16
CA GLY A 338 -8.84 -3.25 5.33
C GLY A 338 -8.92 -1.96 6.14
N GLY A 339 -9.64 -0.94 5.66
CA GLY A 339 -9.81 0.37 6.27
C GLY A 339 -11.22 0.63 6.82
N VAL A 340 -11.46 1.88 7.23
CA VAL A 340 -12.76 2.32 7.76
C VAL A 340 -13.66 2.77 6.62
N ARG A 341 -14.70 1.99 6.31
CA ARG A 341 -15.63 2.20 5.19
C ARG A 341 -16.95 2.89 5.60
N LYS A 342 -17.21 3.04 6.89
CA LYS A 342 -18.43 3.67 7.42
C LYS A 342 -18.06 4.74 8.41
N SER A 343 -18.72 5.90 8.34
CA SER A 343 -18.52 6.96 9.33
C SER A 343 -18.89 6.46 10.73
N LEU A 344 -17.99 6.65 11.68
CA LEU A 344 -18.15 6.21 13.06
C LEU A 344 -18.75 7.30 13.94
N SER A 345 -18.58 8.58 13.56
CA SER A 345 -19.17 9.74 14.23
C SER A 345 -19.25 10.93 13.26
N SER A 346 -19.74 12.07 13.73
CA SER A 346 -19.75 13.32 12.96
C SER A 346 -18.35 13.88 12.67
N SER A 347 -17.30 13.37 13.31
CA SER A 347 -15.91 13.78 13.13
C SER A 347 -14.97 12.62 12.74
N LEU A 348 -15.47 11.41 12.65
CA LEU A 348 -14.80 10.23 12.08
C LEU A 348 -15.55 9.85 10.81
N ILE A 349 -15.13 10.41 9.70
CA ILE A 349 -15.92 10.47 8.47
C ILE A 349 -15.29 9.53 7.43
N ALA A 350 -16.08 8.60 6.90
CA ALA A 350 -15.68 7.78 5.76
C ALA A 350 -16.11 8.45 4.45
N VAL A 351 -15.19 8.56 3.49
CA VAL A 351 -15.42 9.01 2.12
C VAL A 351 -15.09 7.86 1.18
N ASN A 352 -16.12 7.23 0.59
CA ASN A 352 -15.92 6.16 -0.38
C ASN A 352 -15.99 6.74 -1.80
N ILE A 353 -15.06 6.32 -2.66
CA ILE A 353 -14.82 6.89 -3.98
C ILE A 353 -15.03 5.80 -5.03
N PRO A 354 -16.20 5.71 -5.69
CA PRO A 354 -16.57 4.59 -6.56
C PRO A 354 -15.59 4.27 -7.68
N GLU A 355 -14.92 5.28 -8.24
CA GLU A 355 -13.97 5.14 -9.35
C GLU A 355 -12.53 5.43 -8.90
N GLY A 356 -12.27 5.40 -7.60
CA GLY A 356 -10.95 5.62 -7.03
C GLY A 356 -10.18 4.30 -6.89
N ALA A 357 -8.92 4.28 -7.35
CA ALA A 357 -7.94 3.27 -6.99
C ALA A 357 -7.12 3.76 -5.78
N HIS A 358 -6.04 3.09 -5.42
CA HIS A 358 -5.28 3.32 -4.19
C HIS A 358 -4.89 4.79 -4.01
N HIS A 359 -5.49 5.47 -3.03
CA HIS A 359 -5.33 6.89 -2.65
C HIS A 359 -5.30 7.88 -3.85
N LEU A 360 -6.14 7.65 -4.87
CA LEU A 360 -6.22 8.50 -6.06
C LEU A 360 -6.63 9.94 -5.72
N ASP A 361 -7.39 10.15 -4.68
CA ASP A 361 -7.78 11.45 -4.11
C ASP A 361 -6.58 12.30 -3.66
N LEU A 362 -5.48 11.68 -3.20
CA LEU A 362 -4.25 12.37 -2.82
C LEU A 362 -3.30 12.68 -4.00
N ARG A 363 -3.59 12.17 -5.18
CA ARG A 363 -2.78 12.48 -6.38
C ARG A 363 -3.03 13.90 -6.86
N GLY A 364 -2.08 14.47 -7.60
CA GLY A 364 -2.29 15.77 -8.26
C GLY A 364 -3.50 15.72 -9.20
N SER A 365 -4.21 16.83 -9.32
CA SER A 365 -5.37 16.93 -10.22
C SER A 365 -4.96 16.62 -11.68
N HIS A 366 -5.80 15.86 -12.37
CA HIS A 366 -5.60 15.45 -13.75
C HIS A 366 -6.91 15.55 -14.54
N ASP A 367 -6.83 15.87 -15.85
CA ASP A 367 -8.02 16.03 -16.71
C ASP A 367 -8.86 14.74 -16.83
N ALA A 368 -8.23 13.58 -16.62
CA ALA A 368 -8.89 12.28 -16.60
C ALA A 368 -9.42 11.87 -15.23
N ASP A 369 -9.34 12.73 -14.20
CA ASP A 369 -9.88 12.39 -12.87
C ASP A 369 -11.39 12.15 -12.96
N PRO A 370 -11.90 11.04 -12.41
CA PRO A 370 -13.34 10.80 -12.30
C PRO A 370 -14.03 11.88 -11.46
N VAL A 371 -15.30 12.14 -11.76
CA VAL A 371 -16.12 13.12 -11.00
C VAL A 371 -16.19 12.74 -9.51
N SER A 372 -16.22 11.44 -9.21
CA SER A 372 -16.20 10.93 -7.84
C SER A 372 -14.94 11.35 -7.07
N VAL A 373 -13.78 11.32 -7.69
CA VAL A 373 -12.48 11.76 -7.10
C VAL A 373 -12.47 13.28 -6.89
N ILE A 374 -12.92 14.06 -7.87
CA ILE A 374 -13.03 15.53 -7.77
C ILE A 374 -13.97 15.90 -6.61
N THR A 375 -15.10 15.21 -6.49
CA THR A 375 -16.09 15.42 -5.43
C THR A 375 -15.53 15.05 -4.07
N ALA A 376 -14.79 13.94 -3.95
CA ALA A 376 -14.14 13.51 -2.73
C ALA A 376 -13.16 14.58 -2.22
N ARG A 377 -12.24 15.03 -3.07
CA ARG A 377 -11.26 16.10 -2.73
C ARG A 377 -11.96 17.38 -2.25
N LYS A 378 -13.07 17.76 -2.88
CA LYS A 378 -13.86 18.92 -2.44
C LYS A 378 -14.46 18.70 -1.04
N THR A 379 -15.05 17.53 -0.82
CA THR A 379 -15.65 17.15 0.47
C THR A 379 -14.59 17.17 1.59
N GLU A 380 -13.44 16.58 1.34
CA GLU A 380 -12.30 16.53 2.26
C GLU A 380 -11.80 17.95 2.60
N ALA A 381 -11.64 18.80 1.58
CA ALA A 381 -11.23 20.18 1.76
C ALA A 381 -12.25 20.98 2.59
N ASP A 382 -13.55 20.82 2.35
CA ASP A 382 -14.62 21.49 3.09
C ASP A 382 -14.64 21.08 4.57
N ILE A 383 -14.43 19.78 4.86
CA ILE A 383 -14.35 19.23 6.23
C ILE A 383 -13.11 19.80 6.95
N ILE A 384 -11.95 19.75 6.31
CA ILE A 384 -10.68 20.26 6.85
C ILE A 384 -10.79 21.77 7.15
N ALA A 385 -11.39 22.54 6.24
CA ALA A 385 -11.61 23.98 6.45
C ALA A 385 -12.46 24.27 7.69
N GLN A 386 -13.47 23.42 7.95
CA GLN A 386 -14.28 23.53 9.17
C GLN A 386 -13.44 23.25 10.43
N TRP A 387 -12.62 22.19 10.44
CA TRP A 387 -11.74 21.86 11.57
C TRP A 387 -10.75 22.98 11.86
N VAL A 388 -10.08 23.51 10.83
CA VAL A 388 -9.16 24.65 10.97
C VAL A 388 -9.84 25.87 11.54
N LYS A 389 -11.08 26.17 11.10
CA LYS A 389 -11.87 27.27 11.63
C LYS A 389 -12.26 27.11 13.11
N MET A 390 -12.63 25.87 13.49
CA MET A 390 -12.98 25.56 14.88
C MET A 390 -11.76 25.66 15.79
N GLU A 391 -10.64 25.12 15.40
CA GLU A 391 -9.40 25.15 16.17
C GLU A 391 -8.91 26.58 16.39
N ARG A 392 -8.88 27.43 15.35
CA ARG A 392 -8.53 28.84 15.45
C ARG A 392 -9.45 29.63 16.39
N ARG A 393 -10.74 29.24 16.50
CA ARG A 393 -11.66 29.86 17.44
C ARG A 393 -11.42 29.41 18.89
N SER A 394 -11.05 28.15 19.09
CA SER A 394 -10.70 27.61 20.40
C SER A 394 -9.46 28.31 20.96
N LEU A 395 -8.41 28.43 20.17
CA LEU A 395 -7.16 29.11 20.55
C LEU A 395 -7.36 30.56 20.91
N LYS A 396 -8.24 31.29 20.19
CA LYS A 396 -8.57 32.69 20.51
C LYS A 396 -9.38 32.90 21.81
N LYS A 397 -10.03 31.84 22.31
CA LYS A 397 -10.79 31.92 23.57
C LYS A 397 -9.94 31.57 24.79
N SER A 398 -8.79 30.94 24.59
CA SER A 398 -7.86 30.55 25.64
C SER A 398 -6.77 31.59 25.93
N LEU A 399 -6.71 32.66 25.13
CA LEU A 399 -5.92 33.88 25.33
C LEU A 399 -6.76 34.98 25.93
#